data_7bab053eab42ff23c200fd2df631561e
#
_entry.id   7bab053eab42ff23c200fd2df631561e
#
_cell.length_a   1.000
_cell.length_b   1.000
_cell.length_c   1.000
_cell.angle_alpha   90.00
_cell.angle_beta   90.00
_cell.angle_gamma   90.00
#
_symmetry.space_group_name_H-M   'P 1'
#
loop_
_entity.id
_entity.type
_entity.pdbx_description
1 polymer ?
#
loop_
_entity_poly.entity_id
_entity_poly.type
_entity_poly.pdbx_seq_one_letter_code
_entity_poly.pdbx_strand_id
1 'polypeptide(L)'
;MDIGNKLVQMIEQNLRALRAEVVHKVEYPRSDKKLLDYIVKRDNETSFIKLIQNVSTVSNFFKELKKLTNFLNINALIIADKINDEKILDGVLHIRDRVGIVQTRTINEMAYGERVYIYEYKGMFYVKIDGRKLRELRHKKGYRLGELAKTVGTTPKALQMYEEGLIDMSVEKAYRFMEVFAKDFEDVLREVDIFKDRITDSSAHRRNVTIKEDKVKQKLLKVIIDQGAEAESFTYLPSDIIANKRGARVFISLIDDKISIDIAIAKAKENKIISNTLDGVPINIVKDDTRREIIKEIEDYGITLRYNHVTKYGLDLECEQC
;
A
#
# COMPACT_ATOMS: atom_id res chain seq x y z
N MET A 1 -28.98 -12.87 4.09
CA MET A 1 -27.73 -12.48 3.43
C MET A 1 -27.14 -11.35 4.23
N ASP A 2 -25.94 -11.55 4.76
CA ASP A 2 -25.25 -10.60 5.63
C ASP A 2 -24.85 -9.31 4.85
N ILE A 3 -25.12 -8.15 5.42
CA ILE A 3 -24.82 -6.83 4.82
C ILE A 3 -23.33 -6.74 4.48
N GLY A 4 -22.46 -7.35 5.29
CA GLY A 4 -21.02 -7.43 5.04
C GLY A 4 -20.66 -8.15 3.74
N ASN A 5 -21.32 -9.24 3.40
CA ASN A 5 -21.07 -9.99 2.17
C ASN A 5 -21.48 -9.23 0.90
N LYS A 6 -22.55 -8.43 0.97
CA LYS A 6 -22.98 -7.60 -0.17
C LYS A 6 -21.99 -6.48 -0.46
N LEU A 7 -21.46 -5.84 0.58
CA LEU A 7 -20.43 -4.77 0.44
C LEU A 7 -19.16 -5.34 -0.17
N VAL A 8 -18.69 -6.49 0.30
CA VAL A 8 -17.49 -7.18 -0.23
C VAL A 8 -17.67 -7.50 -1.72
N GLN A 9 -18.82 -8.09 -2.11
CA GLN A 9 -19.11 -8.41 -3.52
C GLN A 9 -19.15 -7.14 -4.39
N MET A 10 -19.77 -6.07 -3.91
CA MET A 10 -19.81 -4.79 -4.61
C MET A 10 -18.40 -4.24 -4.84
N ILE A 11 -17.54 -4.25 -3.82
CA ILE A 11 -16.15 -3.78 -3.95
C ILE A 11 -15.38 -4.64 -4.96
N GLU A 12 -15.51 -5.96 -4.93
CA GLU A 12 -14.84 -6.84 -5.91
C GLU A 12 -15.29 -6.55 -7.35
N GLN A 13 -16.59 -6.29 -7.56
CA GLN A 13 -17.11 -5.88 -8.87
C GLN A 13 -16.56 -4.52 -9.32
N ASN A 14 -16.50 -3.54 -8.40
CA ASN A 14 -15.96 -2.22 -8.67
C ASN A 14 -14.46 -2.28 -9.01
N LEU A 15 -13.67 -3.08 -8.28
CA LEU A 15 -12.24 -3.28 -8.57
C LEU A 15 -12.05 -3.85 -10.00
N ARG A 16 -12.87 -4.81 -10.40
CA ARG A 16 -12.84 -5.36 -11.78
C ARG A 16 -13.20 -4.30 -12.82
N ALA A 17 -14.23 -3.48 -12.57
CA ALA A 17 -14.62 -2.38 -13.47
C ALA A 17 -13.48 -1.35 -13.61
N LEU A 18 -12.69 -1.15 -12.56
CA LEU A 18 -11.49 -0.30 -12.55
C LEU A 18 -10.24 -1.01 -13.12
N ARG A 19 -10.39 -2.18 -13.73
CA ARG A 19 -9.32 -3.01 -14.29
C ARG A 19 -8.28 -3.44 -13.24
N ALA A 20 -8.65 -3.48 -11.97
CA ALA A 20 -7.84 -4.03 -10.90
C ALA A 20 -8.22 -5.51 -10.70
N GLU A 21 -7.42 -6.40 -11.27
CA GLU A 21 -7.61 -7.84 -11.13
C GLU A 21 -7.29 -8.28 -9.69
N VAL A 22 -8.23 -8.93 -9.03
CA VAL A 22 -7.99 -9.55 -7.72
C VAL A 22 -7.19 -10.84 -7.94
N VAL A 23 -5.90 -10.77 -7.63
CA VAL A 23 -4.97 -11.90 -7.75
C VAL A 23 -5.12 -12.83 -6.54
N HIS A 24 -5.32 -12.26 -5.35
CA HIS A 24 -5.50 -13.01 -4.12
C HIS A 24 -6.43 -12.31 -3.14
N LYS A 25 -7.34 -13.08 -2.53
CA LYS A 25 -8.14 -12.67 -1.38
C LYS A 25 -7.50 -13.24 -0.12
N VAL A 26 -7.03 -12.36 0.77
CA VAL A 26 -6.32 -12.75 1.97
C VAL A 26 -7.29 -13.32 3.00
N GLU A 27 -7.05 -14.56 3.44
CA GLU A 27 -7.93 -15.28 4.37
C GLU A 27 -7.35 -15.41 5.79
N TYR A 28 -6.05 -15.22 5.96
CA TYR A 28 -5.39 -15.31 7.26
C TYR A 28 -4.87 -13.95 7.74
N PRO A 29 -4.97 -13.63 9.04
CA PRO A 29 -5.73 -14.35 10.08
C PRO A 29 -7.25 -14.25 9.83
N ARG A 30 -8.01 -15.25 10.30
CA ARG A 30 -9.48 -15.30 10.19
C ARG A 30 -10.19 -14.31 11.14
N SER A 31 -9.68 -13.09 11.22
CA SER A 31 -10.20 -12.07 12.15
C SER A 31 -10.22 -10.71 11.44
N ASP A 32 -10.91 -9.74 12.03
CA ASP A 32 -10.94 -8.34 11.55
C ASP A 32 -9.56 -7.67 11.60
N LYS A 33 -8.56 -8.36 12.16
CA LYS A 33 -7.19 -7.85 12.32
C LYS A 33 -6.26 -8.15 11.15
N LYS A 34 -6.75 -8.64 10.01
CA LYS A 34 -5.92 -8.79 8.79
C LYS A 34 -5.36 -7.46 8.33
N LEU A 35 -4.08 -7.42 7.99
CA LEU A 35 -3.46 -6.22 7.45
C LEU A 35 -3.99 -5.88 6.04
N LEU A 36 -4.27 -6.89 5.23
CA LEU A 36 -4.74 -6.80 3.86
C LEU A 36 -6.00 -7.62 3.67
N ASP A 37 -6.89 -7.19 2.77
CA ASP A 37 -8.05 -7.98 2.34
C ASP A 37 -7.82 -8.55 0.95
N TYR A 38 -7.16 -7.79 0.05
CA TYR A 38 -6.84 -8.25 -1.31
C TYR A 38 -5.45 -7.84 -1.75
N ILE A 39 -4.87 -8.64 -2.61
CA ILE A 39 -3.76 -8.28 -3.49
C ILE A 39 -4.33 -8.17 -4.89
N VAL A 40 -4.12 -7.04 -5.55
CA VAL A 40 -4.63 -6.77 -6.89
C VAL A 40 -3.49 -6.44 -7.85
N LYS A 41 -3.68 -6.74 -9.13
CA LYS A 41 -2.80 -6.31 -10.22
C LYS A 41 -3.56 -5.39 -11.17
N ARG A 42 -2.93 -4.30 -11.57
CA ARG A 42 -3.42 -3.37 -12.59
C ARG A 42 -2.23 -2.85 -13.39
N ASP A 43 -2.29 -2.97 -14.72
CA ASP A 43 -1.21 -2.53 -15.63
C ASP A 43 0.18 -3.08 -15.19
N ASN A 44 0.25 -4.35 -14.81
CA ASN A 44 1.43 -5.05 -14.25
C ASN A 44 1.96 -4.53 -12.91
N GLU A 45 1.27 -3.59 -12.26
CA GLU A 45 1.61 -3.15 -10.92
C GLU A 45 0.76 -3.85 -9.87
N THR A 46 1.41 -4.28 -8.79
CA THR A 46 0.74 -4.87 -7.64
C THR A 46 0.35 -3.78 -6.64
N SER A 47 -0.85 -3.89 -6.08
CA SER A 47 -1.32 -3.02 -5.00
C SER A 47 -2.01 -3.83 -3.91
N PHE A 48 -1.93 -3.36 -2.68
CA PHE A 48 -2.64 -3.92 -1.54
C PHE A 48 -3.96 -3.18 -1.32
N ILE A 49 -5.03 -3.91 -1.04
CA ILE A 49 -6.34 -3.34 -0.72
C ILE A 49 -6.72 -3.70 0.71
N LYS A 50 -7.17 -2.72 1.46
CA LYS A 50 -7.77 -2.90 2.78
C LYS A 50 -9.15 -2.28 2.83
N LEU A 51 -10.11 -3.04 3.34
CA LEU A 51 -11.48 -2.56 3.62
C LEU A 51 -11.61 -2.33 5.13
N ILE A 52 -11.95 -1.12 5.53
CA ILE A 52 -12.18 -0.79 6.94
C ILE A 52 -13.11 0.41 7.04
N GLN A 53 -14.03 0.40 7.99
CA GLN A 53 -15.01 1.48 8.12
C GLN A 53 -14.36 2.81 8.59
N ASN A 54 -13.44 2.73 9.54
CA ASN A 54 -12.74 3.89 10.09
C ASN A 54 -11.25 3.61 10.24
N VAL A 55 -10.42 4.46 9.62
CA VAL A 55 -8.96 4.35 9.66
C VAL A 55 -8.42 5.25 10.76
N SER A 56 -7.81 4.66 11.79
CA SER A 56 -7.00 5.43 12.73
C SER A 56 -5.54 5.49 12.26
N THR A 57 -5.10 6.67 11.82
CA THR A 57 -3.75 6.87 11.28
C THR A 57 -2.64 6.77 12.34
N VAL A 58 -2.99 6.79 13.62
CA VAL A 58 -2.04 6.61 14.73
C VAL A 58 -2.00 5.18 15.24
N SER A 59 -2.88 4.29 14.77
CA SER A 59 -2.96 2.90 15.20
C SER A 59 -1.71 2.09 14.81
N ASN A 60 -1.43 1.03 15.56
CA ASN A 60 -0.35 0.09 15.21
C ASN A 60 -0.61 -0.62 13.88
N PHE A 61 -1.87 -0.89 13.58
CA PHE A 61 -2.31 -1.44 12.30
C PHE A 61 -1.86 -0.55 11.13
N PHE A 62 -2.18 0.75 11.17
CA PHE A 62 -1.83 1.68 10.10
C PHE A 62 -0.31 1.86 9.97
N LYS A 63 0.41 1.90 11.11
CA LYS A 63 1.88 1.94 11.11
C LYS A 63 2.49 0.69 10.46
N GLU A 64 1.91 -0.49 10.74
CA GLU A 64 2.37 -1.75 10.15
C GLU A 64 2.09 -1.82 8.65
N LEU A 65 0.93 -1.32 8.20
CA LEU A 65 0.61 -1.22 6.77
C LEU A 65 1.60 -0.28 6.04
N LYS A 66 1.90 0.88 6.59
CA LYS A 66 2.92 1.79 6.05
C LYS A 66 4.30 1.13 6.01
N LYS A 67 4.68 0.39 7.06
CA LYS A 67 5.93 -0.36 7.10
C LYS A 67 5.99 -1.38 5.98
N LEU A 68 4.93 -2.16 5.77
CA LEU A 68 4.83 -3.16 4.70
C LEU A 68 4.98 -2.52 3.31
N THR A 69 4.22 -1.45 3.04
CA THR A 69 4.23 -0.77 1.75
C THR A 69 5.59 -0.17 1.42
N ASN A 70 6.27 0.40 2.40
CA ASN A 70 7.60 0.97 2.24
C ASN A 70 8.67 -0.12 2.07
N PHE A 71 8.60 -1.21 2.85
CA PHE A 71 9.56 -2.31 2.78
C PHE A 71 9.50 -3.04 1.44
N LEU A 72 8.29 -3.34 0.96
CA LEU A 72 8.10 -4.04 -0.32
C LEU A 72 8.10 -3.10 -1.54
N ASN A 73 8.07 -1.79 -1.33
CA ASN A 73 7.90 -0.79 -2.38
C ASN A 73 6.59 -0.99 -3.18
N ILE A 74 5.51 -1.37 -2.49
CA ILE A 74 4.18 -1.63 -3.05
C ILE A 74 3.19 -0.63 -2.47
N ASN A 75 2.32 -0.05 -3.29
CA ASN A 75 1.30 0.87 -2.82
C ASN A 75 0.14 0.12 -2.16
N ALA A 76 -0.53 0.77 -1.20
CA ALA A 76 -1.79 0.29 -0.66
C ALA A 76 -2.91 1.31 -0.88
N LEU A 77 -4.12 0.79 -1.07
CA LEU A 77 -5.35 1.56 -1.10
C LEU A 77 -6.26 1.06 0.04
N ILE A 78 -6.62 1.96 0.94
CA ILE A 78 -7.64 1.71 1.95
C ILE A 78 -8.97 2.27 1.42
N ILE A 79 -10.00 1.45 1.43
CA ILE A 79 -11.37 1.86 1.14
C ILE A 79 -12.07 1.98 2.50
N ALA A 80 -12.46 3.21 2.86
CA ALA A 80 -13.00 3.53 4.17
C ALA A 80 -14.04 4.64 4.12
N ASP A 81 -14.87 4.77 5.17
CA ASP A 81 -15.84 5.86 5.28
C ASP A 81 -15.33 7.01 6.16
N LYS A 82 -14.36 6.72 7.05
CA LYS A 82 -13.81 7.69 8.00
C LYS A 82 -12.30 7.58 8.15
N ILE A 83 -11.66 8.72 8.47
CA ILE A 83 -10.27 8.81 8.92
C ILE A 83 -10.28 9.50 10.29
N ASN A 84 -9.77 8.85 11.33
CA ASN A 84 -9.74 9.36 12.72
C ASN A 84 -11.11 9.89 13.18
N ASP A 85 -12.17 9.11 12.91
CA ASP A 85 -13.59 9.43 13.19
C ASP A 85 -14.22 10.54 12.33
N GLU A 86 -13.45 11.22 11.50
CA GLU A 86 -13.94 12.24 10.57
C GLU A 86 -14.36 11.59 9.23
N LYS A 87 -15.49 12.06 8.68
CA LYS A 87 -16.00 11.57 7.40
C LYS A 87 -15.05 11.95 6.25
N ILE A 88 -14.71 10.98 5.41
CA ILE A 88 -13.88 11.20 4.22
C ILE A 88 -14.71 11.91 3.13
N LEU A 89 -14.10 12.84 2.41
CA LEU A 89 -14.72 13.51 1.28
C LEU A 89 -14.82 12.58 0.07
N ASP A 90 -16.00 12.61 -0.58
CA ASP A 90 -16.21 11.90 -1.85
C ASP A 90 -15.33 12.51 -2.95
N GLY A 91 -14.84 11.68 -3.88
CA GLY A 91 -14.05 12.14 -5.03
C GLY A 91 -12.64 12.63 -4.68
N VAL A 92 -12.13 12.34 -3.47
CA VAL A 92 -10.80 12.75 -3.01
C VAL A 92 -9.95 11.53 -2.65
N LEU A 93 -8.70 11.49 -3.12
CA LEU A 93 -7.68 10.54 -2.66
C LEU A 93 -6.90 11.17 -1.51
N HIS A 94 -7.02 10.63 -0.29
CA HIS A 94 -6.21 11.05 0.84
C HIS A 94 -4.91 10.26 0.86
N ILE A 95 -3.76 10.95 0.82
CA ILE A 95 -2.44 10.31 0.70
C ILE A 95 -1.71 10.38 2.04
N ARG A 96 -1.21 9.22 2.47
CA ARG A 96 -0.34 9.05 3.65
C ARG A 96 0.84 8.16 3.26
N ASP A 97 1.90 8.75 2.73
CA ASP A 97 3.04 8.05 2.10
C ASP A 97 2.56 7.15 0.93
N ARG A 98 2.88 5.85 0.97
CA ARG A 98 2.43 4.86 -0.02
C ARG A 98 1.01 4.35 0.20
N VAL A 99 0.31 4.86 1.20
CA VAL A 99 -1.07 4.47 1.49
C VAL A 99 -2.01 5.55 1.00
N GLY A 100 -2.86 5.21 0.04
CA GLY A 100 -4.01 6.00 -0.37
C GLY A 100 -5.23 5.61 0.43
N ILE A 101 -6.12 6.55 0.73
CA ILE A 101 -7.39 6.29 1.40
C ILE A 101 -8.48 6.97 0.58
N VAL A 102 -9.51 6.24 0.22
CA VAL A 102 -10.67 6.76 -0.52
C VAL A 102 -11.97 6.31 0.13
N GLN A 103 -13.03 7.07 -0.07
CA GLN A 103 -14.34 6.71 0.41
C GLN A 103 -14.93 5.56 -0.43
N THR A 104 -15.70 4.69 0.22
CA THR A 104 -16.41 3.57 -0.43
C THR A 104 -17.25 4.05 -1.62
N ARG A 105 -17.94 5.18 -1.47
CA ARG A 105 -18.75 5.79 -2.52
C ARG A 105 -17.90 6.21 -3.73
N THR A 106 -16.71 6.77 -3.51
CA THR A 106 -15.80 7.16 -4.59
C THR A 106 -15.43 5.98 -5.48
N ILE A 107 -15.10 4.82 -4.89
CA ILE A 107 -14.83 3.58 -5.67
C ILE A 107 -16.04 3.17 -6.50
N ASN A 108 -17.23 3.27 -5.93
CA ASN A 108 -18.46 2.96 -6.64
C ASN A 108 -18.70 3.90 -7.82
N GLU A 109 -18.59 5.21 -7.62
CA GLU A 109 -18.77 6.23 -8.66
C GLU A 109 -17.72 6.07 -9.78
N MET A 110 -16.45 5.79 -9.43
CA MET A 110 -15.40 5.49 -10.41
C MET A 110 -15.70 4.26 -11.27
N ALA A 111 -16.31 3.22 -10.69
CA ALA A 111 -16.71 2.03 -11.45
C ALA A 111 -17.81 2.34 -12.49
N TYR A 112 -18.56 3.42 -12.32
CA TYR A 112 -19.52 3.96 -13.29
C TYR A 112 -18.96 5.05 -14.21
N GLY A 113 -17.63 5.29 -14.16
CA GLY A 113 -16.95 6.18 -15.09
C GLY A 113 -16.62 7.57 -14.55
N GLU A 114 -16.99 7.88 -13.30
CA GLU A 114 -16.54 9.10 -12.65
C GLU A 114 -15.01 9.08 -12.43
N ARG A 115 -14.41 10.26 -12.35
CA ARG A 115 -12.95 10.41 -12.24
C ARG A 115 -12.59 11.21 -11.00
N VAL A 116 -11.47 10.85 -10.38
CA VAL A 116 -10.90 11.58 -9.26
C VAL A 116 -9.86 12.56 -9.78
N TYR A 117 -9.99 13.84 -9.44
CA TYR A 117 -9.05 14.90 -9.82
C TYR A 117 -8.35 15.52 -8.63
N ILE A 118 -8.88 15.30 -7.41
CA ILE A 118 -8.39 15.93 -6.19
C ILE A 118 -7.73 14.89 -5.31
N TYR A 119 -6.57 15.24 -4.78
CA TYR A 119 -5.98 14.51 -3.67
C TYR A 119 -5.68 15.43 -2.49
N GLU A 120 -5.70 14.86 -1.28
CA GLU A 120 -5.31 15.53 -0.05
C GLU A 120 -3.96 14.98 0.43
N TYR A 121 -3.06 15.89 0.78
CA TYR A 121 -1.79 15.57 1.40
C TYR A 121 -1.44 16.59 2.48
N LYS A 122 -1.18 16.11 3.71
CA LYS A 122 -0.87 16.93 4.89
C LYS A 122 -1.89 18.06 5.16
N GLY A 123 -3.18 17.76 4.97
CA GLY A 123 -4.27 18.71 5.21
C GLY A 123 -4.54 19.71 4.08
N MET A 124 -3.79 19.65 2.99
CA MET A 124 -3.95 20.52 1.82
C MET A 124 -4.48 19.73 0.63
N PHE A 125 -5.36 20.36 -0.16
CA PHE A 125 -5.94 19.76 -1.36
C PHE A 125 -5.25 20.24 -2.61
N TYR A 126 -4.98 19.30 -3.51
CA TYR A 126 -4.23 19.51 -4.75
C TYR A 126 -4.96 18.90 -5.94
N VAL A 127 -4.67 19.42 -7.13
CA VAL A 127 -4.99 18.83 -8.42
C VAL A 127 -3.72 18.57 -9.21
N LYS A 128 -3.72 17.50 -9.98
CA LYS A 128 -2.67 17.23 -10.97
C LYS A 128 -2.96 17.96 -12.25
N ILE A 129 -1.93 18.46 -12.89
CA ILE A 129 -2.04 19.20 -14.15
C ILE A 129 -1.08 18.66 -15.21
N ASP A 130 -1.46 18.80 -16.47
CA ASP A 130 -0.56 18.66 -17.60
C ASP A 130 0.11 20.02 -17.87
N GLY A 131 1.36 20.17 -17.43
CA GLY A 131 2.10 21.43 -17.55
C GLY A 131 2.31 21.88 -19.00
N ARG A 132 2.43 20.94 -19.96
CA ARG A 132 2.53 21.27 -21.39
C ARG A 132 1.24 21.88 -21.89
N LYS A 133 0.10 21.28 -21.57
CA LYS A 133 -1.21 21.82 -21.92
C LYS A 133 -1.47 23.18 -21.26
N LEU A 134 -1.04 23.39 -20.02
CA LEU A 134 -1.11 24.69 -19.36
C LEU A 134 -0.32 25.75 -20.13
N ARG A 135 0.91 25.44 -20.54
CA ARG A 135 1.75 26.33 -21.35
C ARG A 135 1.11 26.65 -22.69
N GLU A 136 0.61 25.66 -23.40
CA GLU A 136 -0.09 25.81 -24.67
C GLU A 136 -1.33 26.69 -24.52
N LEU A 137 -2.14 26.47 -23.48
CA LEU A 137 -3.32 27.25 -23.18
C LEU A 137 -2.97 28.72 -22.90
N ARG A 138 -1.93 28.96 -22.09
CA ARG A 138 -1.43 30.32 -21.85
C ARG A 138 -1.04 31.05 -23.16
N HIS A 139 -0.27 30.39 -24.04
CA HIS A 139 0.11 30.95 -25.31
C HIS A 139 -1.08 31.20 -26.24
N LYS A 140 -2.01 30.22 -26.32
CA LYS A 140 -3.25 30.34 -27.11
C LYS A 140 -4.08 31.56 -26.70
N LYS A 141 -4.10 31.88 -25.40
CA LYS A 141 -4.84 33.03 -24.84
C LYS A 141 -4.00 34.32 -24.85
N GLY A 142 -2.77 34.32 -25.39
CA GLY A 142 -1.93 35.49 -25.54
C GLY A 142 -1.23 36.00 -24.29
N TYR A 143 -1.26 35.24 -23.18
CA TYR A 143 -0.64 35.68 -21.94
C TYR A 143 0.89 35.49 -21.95
N ARG A 144 1.62 36.52 -21.52
CA ARG A 144 3.01 36.37 -21.09
C ARG A 144 3.05 35.69 -19.70
N LEU A 145 4.18 35.02 -19.39
CA LEU A 145 4.33 34.30 -18.12
C LEU A 145 4.04 35.19 -16.90
N GLY A 146 4.64 36.39 -16.85
CA GLY A 146 4.43 37.32 -15.73
C GLY A 146 3.02 37.90 -15.64
N GLU A 147 2.35 38.11 -16.77
CA GLU A 147 0.97 38.60 -16.81
C GLU A 147 0.01 37.57 -16.23
N LEU A 148 0.07 36.32 -16.72
CA LEU A 148 -0.78 35.26 -16.18
C LEU A 148 -0.49 35.02 -14.71
N ALA A 149 0.78 34.95 -14.32
CA ALA A 149 1.15 34.76 -12.91
C ALA A 149 0.53 35.81 -11.99
N LYS A 150 0.58 37.08 -12.40
CA LYS A 150 -0.07 38.19 -11.67
C LYS A 150 -1.58 38.03 -11.61
N THR A 151 -2.22 37.68 -12.74
CA THR A 151 -3.69 37.55 -12.85
C THR A 151 -4.20 36.43 -11.93
N VAL A 152 -3.54 35.27 -11.89
CA VAL A 152 -3.96 34.14 -11.03
C VAL A 152 -3.39 34.20 -9.60
N GLY A 153 -2.70 35.30 -9.25
CA GLY A 153 -2.16 35.52 -7.91
C GLY A 153 -1.05 34.51 -7.53
N THR A 154 -0.13 34.25 -8.47
CA THR A 154 1.06 33.40 -8.25
C THR A 154 2.33 34.14 -8.69
N THR A 155 3.51 33.51 -8.51
CA THR A 155 4.77 34.06 -9.02
C THR A 155 5.10 33.49 -10.39
N PRO A 156 5.86 34.22 -11.24
CA PRO A 156 6.32 33.69 -12.53
C PRO A 156 7.11 32.38 -12.36
N LYS A 157 7.91 32.26 -11.30
CA LYS A 157 8.65 31.03 -10.98
C LYS A 157 7.72 29.86 -10.67
N ALA A 158 6.68 30.07 -9.85
CA ALA A 158 5.72 29.01 -9.54
C ALA A 158 4.92 28.60 -10.78
N LEU A 159 4.52 29.57 -11.63
CA LEU A 159 3.85 29.26 -12.90
C LEU A 159 4.76 28.44 -13.83
N GLN A 160 6.04 28.79 -13.90
CA GLN A 160 7.02 28.00 -14.66
C GLN A 160 7.11 26.55 -14.13
N MET A 161 7.16 26.36 -12.80
CA MET A 161 7.20 25.03 -12.19
C MET A 161 5.94 24.22 -12.49
N TYR A 162 4.75 24.86 -12.55
CA TYR A 162 3.52 24.22 -13.01
C TYR A 162 3.63 23.78 -14.48
N GLU A 163 4.11 24.65 -15.37
CA GLU A 163 4.26 24.35 -16.80
C GLU A 163 5.33 23.28 -17.10
N GLU A 164 6.32 23.14 -16.21
CA GLU A 164 7.35 22.11 -16.27
C GLU A 164 6.91 20.79 -15.61
N GLY A 165 5.75 20.77 -14.94
CA GLY A 165 5.24 19.59 -14.24
C GLY A 165 6.03 19.21 -13.00
N LEU A 166 6.75 20.17 -12.40
CA LEU A 166 7.58 19.95 -11.22
C LEU A 166 6.80 19.96 -9.91
N ILE A 167 5.65 20.63 -9.92
CA ILE A 167 4.77 20.73 -8.74
C ILE A 167 3.31 20.62 -9.16
N ASP A 168 2.50 20.02 -8.30
CA ASP A 168 1.05 20.00 -8.44
C ASP A 168 0.44 21.30 -7.89
N MET A 169 -0.76 21.62 -8.34
CA MET A 169 -1.43 22.87 -8.04
C MET A 169 -2.40 22.71 -6.87
N SER A 170 -2.41 23.64 -5.90
CA SER A 170 -3.48 23.63 -4.89
C SER A 170 -4.85 23.88 -5.53
N VAL A 171 -5.92 23.32 -4.95
CA VAL A 171 -7.29 23.51 -5.44
C VAL A 171 -7.66 24.99 -5.49
N GLU A 172 -7.22 25.79 -4.50
CA GLU A 172 -7.43 27.23 -4.50
C GLU A 172 -6.80 27.91 -5.74
N LYS A 173 -5.58 27.51 -6.11
CA LYS A 173 -4.92 28.05 -7.31
C LYS A 173 -5.60 27.58 -8.58
N ALA A 174 -5.96 26.30 -8.66
CA ALA A 174 -6.70 25.76 -9.80
C ALA A 174 -8.00 26.53 -10.06
N TYR A 175 -8.71 26.88 -8.99
CA TYR A 175 -9.92 27.70 -9.09
C TYR A 175 -9.64 29.05 -9.78
N ARG A 176 -8.55 29.74 -9.40
CA ARG A 176 -8.16 31.01 -10.06
C ARG A 176 -7.80 30.85 -11.53
N PHE A 177 -7.20 29.73 -11.92
CA PHE A 177 -6.98 29.43 -13.33
C PHE A 177 -8.29 29.16 -14.07
N MET A 178 -9.26 28.51 -13.42
CA MET A 178 -10.61 28.31 -13.98
C MET A 178 -11.36 29.62 -14.17
N GLU A 179 -11.19 30.61 -13.28
CA GLU A 179 -11.76 31.96 -13.45
C GLU A 179 -11.21 32.66 -14.71
N VAL A 180 -9.94 32.42 -15.07
CA VAL A 180 -9.28 33.03 -16.24
C VAL A 180 -9.57 32.28 -17.55
N PHE A 181 -9.53 30.93 -17.50
CA PHE A 181 -9.59 30.11 -18.70
C PHE A 181 -10.93 29.39 -18.91
N ALA A 182 -11.82 29.46 -17.92
CA ALA A 182 -13.10 28.78 -17.90
C ALA A 182 -12.96 27.28 -18.24
N LYS A 183 -13.80 26.76 -19.13
CA LYS A 183 -13.81 25.34 -19.51
C LYS A 183 -12.50 24.87 -20.18
N ASP A 184 -11.77 25.78 -20.83
CA ASP A 184 -10.49 25.39 -21.45
C ASP A 184 -9.46 24.88 -20.43
N PHE A 185 -9.61 25.21 -19.14
CA PHE A 185 -8.73 24.71 -18.08
C PHE A 185 -9.02 23.26 -17.69
N GLU A 186 -10.22 22.73 -17.94
CA GLU A 186 -10.57 21.34 -17.66
C GLU A 186 -9.65 20.39 -18.42
N ASP A 187 -9.25 20.72 -19.66
CA ASP A 187 -8.34 19.92 -20.46
C ASP A 187 -6.91 19.87 -19.89
N VAL A 188 -6.56 20.79 -19.00
CA VAL A 188 -5.26 20.84 -18.31
C VAL A 188 -5.23 19.91 -17.11
N LEU A 189 -6.39 19.62 -16.51
CA LEU A 189 -6.49 18.74 -15.34
C LEU A 189 -6.13 17.30 -15.73
N ARG A 190 -5.42 16.62 -14.83
CA ARG A 190 -5.11 15.20 -14.93
C ARG A 190 -5.85 14.42 -13.87
N GLU A 191 -6.38 13.27 -14.26
CA GLU A 191 -6.94 12.31 -13.33
C GLU A 191 -5.90 11.83 -12.31
N VAL A 192 -6.32 11.68 -11.06
CA VAL A 192 -5.55 11.06 -9.98
C VAL A 192 -5.74 9.55 -10.05
N ASP A 193 -4.67 8.82 -10.28
CA ASP A 193 -4.70 7.36 -10.25
C ASP A 193 -4.66 6.86 -8.80
N ILE A 194 -5.80 6.40 -8.30
CA ILE A 194 -5.94 5.95 -6.90
C ILE A 194 -5.08 4.74 -6.54
N PHE A 195 -4.57 3.99 -7.52
CA PHE A 195 -3.67 2.85 -7.29
C PHE A 195 -2.20 3.24 -7.34
N LYS A 196 -1.83 4.24 -8.18
CA LYS A 196 -0.44 4.61 -8.46
C LYS A 196 0.01 5.87 -7.76
N ASP A 197 -0.85 6.89 -7.74
CA ASP A 197 -0.47 8.21 -7.25
C ASP A 197 -0.22 8.22 -5.74
N ARG A 198 1.05 8.38 -5.39
CA ARG A 198 1.54 8.45 -4.01
C ARG A 198 2.59 9.55 -3.90
N ILE A 199 2.72 10.09 -2.71
CA ILE A 199 3.79 11.03 -2.37
C ILE A 199 4.72 10.30 -1.40
N THR A 200 5.89 9.95 -1.91
CA THR A 200 6.95 9.39 -1.06
C THR A 200 7.77 10.54 -0.50
N ASP A 201 7.70 10.74 0.81
CA ASP A 201 8.57 11.69 1.49
C ASP A 201 9.99 11.09 1.52
N SER A 202 10.87 11.62 0.67
CA SER A 202 12.28 11.17 0.60
C SER A 202 13.05 11.40 1.91
N SER A 203 12.48 12.18 2.83
CA SER A 203 13.00 12.44 4.17
C SER A 203 12.48 11.48 5.24
N ALA A 204 11.62 10.54 4.91
CA ALA A 204 11.14 9.53 5.85
C ALA A 204 12.30 8.57 6.20
N HIS A 205 13.22 9.04 7.01
CA HIS A 205 14.20 8.23 7.68
C HIS A 205 13.48 7.05 8.35
N ARG A 206 14.00 5.85 8.14
CA ARG A 206 13.61 4.61 8.81
C ARG A 206 13.53 4.84 10.32
N ARG A 207 12.38 5.32 10.81
CA ARG A 207 12.09 5.32 12.24
C ARG A 207 11.68 3.89 12.56
N ASN A 208 12.59 3.17 13.18
CA ASN A 208 12.29 1.88 13.78
C ASN A 208 11.13 2.07 14.76
N VAL A 209 9.94 1.70 14.33
CA VAL A 209 8.78 1.62 15.22
C VAL A 209 8.97 0.35 16.03
N THR A 210 9.52 0.48 17.22
CA THR A 210 9.68 -0.63 18.18
C THR A 210 8.29 -0.98 18.72
N ILE A 211 7.58 -1.86 18.02
CA ILE A 211 6.44 -2.56 18.60
C ILE A 211 7.05 -3.55 19.61
N LYS A 212 6.45 -3.73 20.79
CA LYS A 212 6.87 -4.76 21.75
C LYS A 212 6.74 -6.12 21.06
N GLU A 213 7.82 -6.61 20.50
CA GLU A 213 7.89 -7.87 19.77
C GLU A 213 8.17 -9.02 20.73
N ASP A 214 7.67 -10.21 20.34
CA ASP A 214 8.04 -11.46 20.99
C ASP A 214 9.56 -11.66 20.91
N LYS A 215 10.18 -12.10 22.02
CA LYS A 215 11.62 -12.37 22.11
C LYS A 215 12.13 -13.35 21.02
N VAL A 216 11.29 -14.30 20.62
CA VAL A 216 11.58 -15.25 19.54
C VAL A 216 11.74 -14.53 18.22
N LYS A 217 10.77 -13.66 17.89
CA LYS A 217 10.76 -12.85 16.66
C LYS A 217 11.94 -11.89 16.62
N GLN A 218 12.24 -11.20 17.74
CA GLN A 218 13.38 -10.29 17.85
C GLN A 218 14.73 -10.99 17.60
N LYS A 219 14.91 -12.20 18.18
CA LYS A 219 16.15 -12.95 18.02
C LYS A 219 16.35 -13.39 16.56
N LEU A 220 15.30 -13.90 15.90
CA LEU A 220 15.37 -14.25 14.49
C LEU A 220 15.64 -13.04 13.59
N LEU A 221 14.92 -11.95 13.83
CA LEU A 221 15.13 -10.70 13.08
C LEU A 221 16.58 -10.24 13.16
N LYS A 222 17.18 -10.28 14.37
CA LYS A 222 18.59 -9.94 14.56
C LYS A 222 19.53 -10.86 13.77
N VAL A 223 19.32 -12.18 13.83
CA VAL A 223 20.15 -13.14 13.09
C VAL A 223 20.10 -12.87 11.58
N ILE A 224 18.92 -12.59 11.03
CA ILE A 224 18.72 -12.31 9.61
C ILE A 224 19.43 -11.01 9.21
N ILE A 225 19.31 -9.96 10.03
CA ILE A 225 19.98 -8.67 9.79
C ILE A 225 21.50 -8.80 9.91
N ASP A 226 22.01 -9.54 10.89
CA ASP A 226 23.45 -9.79 11.08
C ASP A 226 24.07 -10.53 9.88
N GLN A 227 23.25 -11.26 9.11
CA GLN A 227 23.65 -11.89 7.82
C GLN A 227 23.64 -10.93 6.62
N GLY A 228 23.37 -9.64 6.84
CA GLY A 228 23.37 -8.59 5.80
C GLY A 228 22.08 -8.49 4.98
N ALA A 229 20.98 -9.08 5.45
CA ALA A 229 19.67 -8.88 4.86
C ALA A 229 18.97 -7.66 5.47
N GLU A 230 18.15 -6.97 4.69
CA GLU A 230 17.12 -6.08 5.24
C GLU A 230 15.96 -6.96 5.69
N ALA A 231 15.39 -6.70 6.86
CA ALA A 231 14.26 -7.47 7.37
C ALA A 231 13.35 -6.63 8.26
N GLU A 232 12.06 -6.93 8.20
CA GLU A 232 11.02 -6.31 9.01
C GLU A 232 10.07 -7.35 9.58
N SER A 233 9.54 -7.09 10.78
CA SER A 233 8.59 -7.97 11.44
C SER A 233 7.16 -7.45 11.33
N PHE A 234 6.19 -8.37 11.32
CA PHE A 234 4.78 -8.08 11.16
C PHE A 234 3.94 -8.86 12.18
N THR A 235 2.80 -8.29 12.57
CA THR A 235 1.87 -8.90 13.53
C THR A 235 0.57 -9.34 12.86
N TYR A 236 0.15 -8.58 11.84
CA TYR A 236 -1.16 -8.76 11.18
C TYR A 236 -1.07 -9.46 9.83
N LEU A 237 0.07 -10.09 9.53
CA LEU A 237 0.32 -10.93 8.35
C LEU A 237 0.56 -12.39 8.74
N PRO A 238 0.38 -13.35 7.82
CA PRO A 238 0.85 -14.72 8.01
C PRO A 238 2.38 -14.78 8.09
N SER A 239 3.07 -13.90 7.38
CA SER A 239 4.53 -13.73 7.45
C SER A 239 4.89 -12.89 8.67
N ASP A 240 5.46 -13.51 9.69
CA ASP A 240 5.92 -12.82 10.89
C ASP A 240 7.15 -11.94 10.64
N ILE A 241 7.97 -12.34 9.68
CA ILE A 241 9.15 -11.60 9.21
C ILE A 241 9.18 -11.65 7.67
N ILE A 242 9.47 -10.52 7.05
CA ILE A 242 9.80 -10.45 5.62
C ILE A 242 11.23 -9.94 5.53
N ALA A 243 12.07 -10.64 4.76
CA ALA A 243 13.46 -10.27 4.53
C ALA A 243 13.75 -10.07 3.05
N ASN A 244 14.74 -9.23 2.76
CA ASN A 244 15.26 -8.98 1.42
C ASN A 244 16.78 -9.01 1.45
N LYS A 245 17.39 -9.85 0.63
CA LYS A 245 18.84 -9.88 0.45
C LYS A 245 19.15 -9.95 -1.05
N ARG A 246 19.85 -8.92 -1.56
CA ARG A 246 20.23 -8.83 -2.99
C ARG A 246 19.08 -9.01 -3.98
N GLY A 247 17.88 -8.55 -3.61
CA GLY A 247 16.68 -8.66 -4.43
C GLY A 247 15.83 -9.92 -4.21
N ALA A 248 16.36 -10.94 -3.52
CA ALA A 248 15.59 -12.11 -3.13
C ALA A 248 14.72 -11.78 -1.91
N ARG A 249 13.40 -11.98 -2.03
CA ARG A 249 12.43 -11.78 -0.97
C ARG A 249 12.10 -13.08 -0.28
N VAL A 250 12.09 -13.09 1.04
CA VAL A 250 11.76 -14.26 1.85
C VAL A 250 10.65 -13.90 2.84
N PHE A 251 9.62 -14.72 2.87
CA PHE A 251 8.44 -14.55 3.72
C PHE A 251 8.41 -15.65 4.78
N ILE A 252 8.64 -15.28 6.02
CA ILE A 252 8.86 -16.22 7.13
C ILE A 252 7.65 -16.26 8.05
N SER A 253 7.03 -17.43 8.19
CA SER A 253 6.02 -17.73 9.19
C SER A 253 6.62 -18.45 10.38
N LEU A 254 6.34 -17.96 11.59
CA LEU A 254 6.68 -18.65 12.84
C LEU A 254 5.51 -19.54 13.23
N ILE A 255 5.76 -20.85 13.34
CA ILE A 255 4.79 -21.85 13.73
C ILE A 255 5.10 -22.32 15.15
N ASP A 256 4.18 -22.05 16.07
CA ASP A 256 4.27 -22.46 17.47
C ASP A 256 3.43 -23.74 17.72
N ASP A 257 3.87 -24.58 18.64
CA ASP A 257 3.17 -25.78 19.09
C ASP A 257 1.83 -25.48 19.80
N LYS A 258 1.65 -24.24 20.26
CA LYS A 258 0.45 -23.77 20.94
C LYS A 258 -0.75 -23.52 20.04
N ILE A 259 -0.53 -23.40 18.73
CA ILE A 259 -1.62 -23.24 17.77
C ILE A 259 -2.17 -24.59 17.33
N SER A 260 -3.47 -24.60 16.95
CA SER A 260 -4.06 -25.81 16.36
C SER A 260 -3.43 -26.13 15.00
N ILE A 261 -3.50 -27.40 14.58
CA ILE A 261 -3.02 -27.84 13.27
C ILE A 261 -3.68 -27.02 12.15
N ASP A 262 -4.99 -26.82 12.22
CA ASP A 262 -5.74 -26.04 11.20
C ASP A 262 -5.24 -24.62 11.07
N ILE A 263 -4.89 -23.97 12.19
CA ILE A 263 -4.34 -22.60 12.18
C ILE A 263 -2.92 -22.60 11.60
N ALA A 264 -2.10 -23.60 11.93
CA ALA A 264 -0.75 -23.74 11.38
C ALA A 264 -0.78 -23.90 9.87
N ILE A 265 -1.63 -24.81 9.36
CA ILE A 265 -1.86 -25.04 7.94
C ILE A 265 -2.35 -23.76 7.27
N ALA A 266 -3.37 -23.12 7.81
CA ALA A 266 -3.93 -21.89 7.24
C ALA A 266 -2.87 -20.78 7.16
N LYS A 267 -2.03 -20.63 8.18
CA LYS A 267 -0.94 -19.65 8.21
C LYS A 267 0.13 -19.95 7.16
N ALA A 268 0.63 -21.19 7.11
CA ALA A 268 1.66 -21.61 6.16
C ALA A 268 1.18 -21.52 4.71
N LYS A 269 -0.06 -21.98 4.44
CA LYS A 269 -0.71 -21.89 3.13
C LYS A 269 -0.84 -20.44 2.66
N GLU A 270 -1.34 -19.55 3.52
CA GLU A 270 -1.50 -18.15 3.20
C GLU A 270 -0.15 -17.47 2.96
N ASN A 271 0.87 -17.80 3.78
CA ASN A 271 2.23 -17.32 3.58
C ASN A 271 2.78 -17.73 2.20
N LYS A 272 2.58 -18.98 1.78
CA LYS A 272 2.98 -19.47 0.46
C LYS A 272 2.30 -18.70 -0.67
N ILE A 273 0.99 -18.46 -0.57
CA ILE A 273 0.24 -17.75 -1.61
C ILE A 273 0.71 -16.30 -1.73
N ILE A 274 0.84 -15.60 -0.61
CA ILE A 274 1.29 -14.20 -0.59
C ILE A 274 2.73 -14.10 -1.12
N SER A 275 3.64 -14.96 -0.65
CA SER A 275 5.03 -14.93 -1.10
C SER A 275 5.15 -15.18 -2.60
N ASN A 276 4.45 -16.18 -3.14
CA ASN A 276 4.46 -16.48 -4.58
C ASN A 276 3.86 -15.31 -5.40
N THR A 277 2.80 -14.69 -4.89
CA THR A 277 2.17 -13.53 -5.56
C THR A 277 3.12 -12.32 -5.63
N LEU A 278 4.06 -12.23 -4.70
CA LEU A 278 5.03 -11.13 -4.56
C LEU A 278 6.46 -11.53 -4.99
N ASP A 279 6.60 -12.61 -5.76
CA ASP A 279 7.87 -13.13 -6.28
C ASP A 279 8.89 -13.39 -5.15
N GLY A 280 8.45 -14.07 -4.10
CA GLY A 280 9.25 -14.40 -2.94
C GLY A 280 9.19 -15.87 -2.54
N VAL A 281 10.01 -16.26 -1.58
CA VAL A 281 10.15 -17.63 -1.09
C VAL A 281 9.46 -17.79 0.26
N PRO A 282 8.51 -18.75 0.41
CA PRO A 282 7.87 -19.04 1.69
C PRO A 282 8.77 -19.92 2.57
N ILE A 283 9.00 -19.48 3.81
CA ILE A 283 9.70 -20.26 4.83
C ILE A 283 8.84 -20.39 6.07
N ASN A 284 8.76 -21.60 6.61
CA ASN A 284 8.12 -21.90 7.87
C ASN A 284 9.19 -22.22 8.93
N ILE A 285 9.29 -21.43 9.99
CA ILE A 285 10.19 -21.70 11.10
C ILE A 285 9.36 -22.28 12.23
N VAL A 286 9.70 -23.51 12.62
CA VAL A 286 9.03 -24.26 13.69
C VAL A 286 9.92 -24.30 14.93
N LYS A 287 9.33 -24.24 16.14
CA LYS A 287 10.07 -24.50 17.36
C LYS A 287 10.51 -25.97 17.41
N ASP A 288 11.56 -26.25 18.17
CA ASP A 288 12.17 -27.59 18.19
C ASP A 288 11.24 -28.63 18.86
N ASP A 289 10.34 -28.21 19.73
CA ASP A 289 9.30 -28.99 20.40
C ASP A 289 7.99 -29.10 19.60
N THR A 290 7.92 -28.48 18.40
CA THR A 290 6.73 -28.55 17.56
C THR A 290 6.40 -29.99 17.16
N ARG A 291 5.13 -30.37 17.31
CA ARG A 291 4.62 -31.72 17.01
C ARG A 291 4.91 -32.11 15.57
N ARG A 292 5.37 -33.35 15.37
CA ARG A 292 5.73 -33.89 14.01
C ARG A 292 4.56 -33.84 13.03
N GLU A 293 3.34 -34.00 13.51
CA GLU A 293 2.10 -33.92 12.71
C GLU A 293 1.95 -32.55 12.07
N ILE A 294 2.14 -31.46 12.86
CA ILE A 294 2.11 -30.09 12.31
C ILE A 294 3.14 -29.88 11.25
N ILE A 295 4.38 -30.35 11.49
CA ILE A 295 5.50 -30.21 10.54
C ILE A 295 5.17 -30.87 9.23
N LYS A 296 4.69 -32.12 9.26
CA LYS A 296 4.32 -32.89 8.08
C LYS A 296 3.23 -32.17 7.25
N GLU A 297 2.24 -31.59 7.90
CA GLU A 297 1.13 -30.92 7.23
C GLU A 297 1.53 -29.56 6.60
N ILE A 298 2.58 -28.91 7.08
CA ILE A 298 3.03 -27.61 6.55
C ILE A 298 4.19 -27.72 5.55
N GLU A 299 4.81 -28.88 5.39
CA GLU A 299 5.95 -29.11 4.46
C GLU A 299 5.60 -28.73 3.01
N ASP A 300 4.36 -28.96 2.58
CA ASP A 300 3.88 -28.60 1.23
C ASP A 300 3.75 -27.08 1.01
N TYR A 301 3.82 -26.28 2.08
CA TYR A 301 3.57 -24.84 2.02
C TYR A 301 4.83 -23.98 2.15
N GLY A 302 6.01 -24.57 1.99
CA GLY A 302 7.27 -23.85 1.98
C GLY A 302 8.41 -24.59 2.66
N ILE A 303 9.60 -24.02 2.61
CA ILE A 303 10.79 -24.59 3.26
C ILE A 303 10.54 -24.57 4.77
N THR A 304 10.64 -25.74 5.42
CA THR A 304 10.43 -25.85 6.86
C THR A 304 11.77 -26.03 7.59
N LEU A 305 12.07 -25.10 8.49
CA LEU A 305 13.32 -25.04 9.25
C LEU A 305 13.06 -25.06 10.76
N ARG A 306 14.01 -25.59 11.53
CA ARG A 306 13.98 -25.57 12.99
C ARG A 306 14.51 -24.23 13.54
N TYR A 307 13.87 -23.69 14.54
CA TYR A 307 14.24 -22.43 15.17
C TYR A 307 15.69 -22.42 15.69
N ASN A 308 16.11 -23.47 16.41
CA ASN A 308 17.47 -23.57 16.93
C ASN A 308 18.51 -23.68 15.80
N HIS A 309 18.17 -24.33 14.69
CA HIS A 309 19.03 -24.39 13.53
C HIS A 309 19.26 -22.98 12.96
N VAL A 310 18.18 -22.23 12.68
CA VAL A 310 18.27 -20.86 12.13
C VAL A 310 18.99 -19.91 13.09
N THR A 311 18.72 -19.99 14.40
CA THR A 311 19.39 -19.12 15.38
C THR A 311 20.86 -19.42 15.60
N LYS A 312 21.32 -20.62 15.27
CA LYS A 312 22.72 -21.05 15.42
C LYS A 312 23.54 -20.84 14.16
N TYR A 313 22.96 -21.18 13.01
CA TYR A 313 23.68 -21.21 11.74
C TYR A 313 23.23 -20.11 10.76
N GLY A 314 22.14 -19.40 11.09
CA GLY A 314 21.53 -18.43 10.20
C GLY A 314 20.53 -19.03 9.22
N LEU A 315 20.04 -18.17 8.34
CA LEU A 315 19.18 -18.53 7.23
C LEU A 315 20.00 -18.47 5.94
N ASP A 316 20.16 -19.60 5.27
CA ASP A 316 20.81 -19.62 3.96
C ASP A 316 19.85 -19.00 2.92
N LEU A 317 20.08 -17.74 2.59
CA LEU A 317 19.30 -16.97 1.61
C LEU A 317 19.95 -17.02 0.21
N GLU A 318 21.05 -17.75 0.04
CA GLU A 318 21.81 -17.86 -1.23
C GLU A 318 21.59 -19.21 -1.91
N CYS A 319 20.72 -20.07 -1.38
CA CYS A 319 20.45 -21.39 -1.98
C CYS A 319 19.81 -21.21 -3.37
N GLU A 320 20.48 -21.66 -4.43
CA GLU A 320 20.01 -21.62 -5.83
C GLU A 320 18.71 -22.40 -6.08
N GLN A 321 18.20 -23.10 -5.04
CA GLN A 321 16.94 -23.89 -5.08
C GLN A 321 15.81 -23.23 -4.27
N CYS A 322 16.01 -22.02 -3.74
CA CYS A 322 14.98 -21.24 -3.06
C CYS A 322 14.20 -20.36 -4.01
#